data_652ee8a488ffc62d417d26e9d5093e76
#
_entry.id   652ee8a488ffc62d417d26e9d5093e76
#
_cell.length_a   1.000
_cell.length_b   1.000
_cell.length_c   1.000
_cell.angle_alpha   90.00
_cell.angle_beta   90.00
_cell.angle_gamma   90.00
#
_symmetry.space_group_name_H-M   'P 1'
#
loop_
_entity.id
_entity.type
_entity.pdbx_description
1 polymer ?
#
loop_
_entity_poly.entity_id
_entity_poly.type
_entity_poly.pdbx_seq_one_letter_code
_entity_poly.pdbx_strand_id
1 'polypeptide(L)' 'MLNQDSPVPLHEQLANELRKRIKDGTLAGRVPSILTLAQQYEVSHNTVARAMAALKAEGLIQSARGKGYYVKDS' A
#
# COMPACT_ATOMS: atom_id res chain seq x y z
N MET A 1 -7.10 11.25 1.50
CA MET A 1 -7.78 10.45 2.53
C MET A 1 -8.75 9.47 1.89
N LEU A 2 -8.87 8.29 2.45
CA LEU A 2 -9.77 7.28 1.90
C LEU A 2 -11.21 7.59 2.26
N ASN A 3 -12.13 7.21 1.38
CA ASN A 3 -13.55 7.51 1.56
C ASN A 3 -14.31 6.27 2.02
N GLN A 4 -14.74 6.26 3.28
CA GLN A 4 -15.46 5.13 3.87
C GLN A 4 -16.88 5.00 3.33
N ASP A 5 -17.43 6.07 2.77
CA ASP A 5 -18.79 6.07 2.21
C ASP A 5 -18.82 5.60 0.76
N SER A 6 -17.66 5.39 0.14
CA SER A 6 -17.57 4.89 -1.21
C SER A 6 -17.96 3.41 -1.28
N PRO A 7 -18.60 2.97 -2.37
CA PRO A 7 -18.84 1.53 -2.56
C PRO A 7 -17.56 0.74 -2.82
N VAL A 8 -16.45 1.42 -3.09
CA VAL A 8 -15.15 0.75 -3.26
C VAL A 8 -14.60 0.39 -1.89
N PRO A 9 -14.23 -0.87 -1.64
CA PRO A 9 -13.65 -1.26 -0.36
C PRO A 9 -12.40 -0.46 -0.02
N LEU A 10 -12.18 -0.21 1.28
CA LEU A 10 -11.04 0.60 1.72
C LEU A 10 -9.71 0.03 1.26
N HIS A 11 -9.55 -1.29 1.25
CA HIS A 11 -8.28 -1.88 0.82
C HIS A 11 -8.01 -1.63 -0.66
N GLU A 12 -9.06 -1.57 -1.50
CA GLU A 12 -8.88 -1.23 -2.90
C GLU A 12 -8.54 0.25 -3.08
N GLN A 13 -9.19 1.12 -2.31
CA GLN A 13 -8.86 2.55 -2.35
C GLN A 13 -7.41 2.78 -1.95
N LEU A 14 -6.96 2.10 -0.91
CA LEU A 14 -5.57 2.23 -0.45
C LEU A 14 -4.60 1.69 -1.51
N ALA A 15 -4.90 0.54 -2.09
CA ALA A 15 -4.06 -0.02 -3.14
C ALA A 15 -3.97 0.94 -4.34
N ASN A 16 -5.10 1.55 -4.72
CA ASN A 16 -5.12 2.52 -5.82
C ASN A 16 -4.25 3.74 -5.51
N GLU A 17 -4.35 4.24 -4.28
CA GLU A 17 -3.55 5.40 -3.85
C GLU A 17 -2.06 5.08 -3.87
N LEU A 18 -1.67 3.94 -3.31
CA LEU A 18 -0.28 3.55 -3.27
C LEU A 18 0.27 3.25 -4.68
N ARG A 19 -0.55 2.63 -5.52
CA ARG A 19 -0.18 2.36 -6.91
C ARG A 19 0.11 3.66 -7.66
N LYS A 20 -0.74 4.65 -7.46
CA LYS A 20 -0.55 5.97 -8.07
C LYS A 20 0.75 6.60 -7.60
N ARG A 21 1.04 6.53 -6.29
CA ARG A 21 2.26 7.10 -5.73
C ARG A 21 3.51 6.40 -6.24
N ILE A 22 3.43 5.10 -6.46
CA ILE A 22 4.54 4.35 -7.04
C ILE A 22 4.78 4.79 -8.48
N LYS A 23 3.71 4.96 -9.25
CA LYS A 23 3.81 5.32 -10.66
C LYS A 23 4.32 6.75 -10.86
N ASP A 24 3.94 7.67 -9.98
CA ASP A 24 4.37 9.06 -10.13
C ASP A 24 5.68 9.36 -9.40
N GLY A 25 6.27 8.35 -8.76
CA GLY A 25 7.56 8.48 -8.10
C GLY A 25 7.51 9.06 -6.69
N THR A 26 6.31 9.39 -6.19
CA THR A 26 6.15 9.90 -4.83
C THR A 26 6.53 8.86 -3.79
N LEU A 27 6.25 7.60 -4.07
CA LEU A 27 6.62 6.49 -3.22
C LEU A 27 7.67 5.65 -3.95
N ALA A 28 8.90 5.66 -3.45
CA ALA A 28 10.01 4.92 -4.03
C ALA A 28 10.84 4.32 -2.92
N GLY A 29 11.58 3.26 -3.24
CA GLY A 29 12.44 2.59 -2.28
C GLY A 29 11.64 1.84 -1.24
N ARG A 30 11.90 2.10 0.04
CA ARG A 30 11.25 1.39 1.13
C ARG A 30 9.82 1.87 1.34
N VAL A 31 8.88 0.92 1.35
CA VAL A 31 7.48 1.23 1.64
C VAL A 31 7.31 1.35 3.15
N PRO A 32 6.54 2.34 3.65
CA PRO A 32 6.26 2.43 5.08
C PRO A 32 5.64 1.14 5.60
N SER A 33 5.84 0.87 6.88
CA SER A 33 5.31 -0.36 7.49
C SER A 33 3.77 -0.37 7.49
N ILE A 34 3.21 -1.56 7.67
CA ILE A 34 1.75 -1.71 7.79
C ILE A 34 1.22 -0.83 8.92
N LEU A 35 1.91 -0.81 10.06
CA LEU A 35 1.51 0.03 11.19
C LEU A 35 1.51 1.51 10.80
N THR A 36 2.57 1.97 10.15
CA THR A 36 2.68 3.36 9.72
C THR A 36 1.57 3.74 8.73
N LEU A 37 1.33 2.89 7.74
CA LEU A 37 0.28 3.15 6.75
C LEU A 37 -1.11 3.11 7.38
N ALA A 38 -1.34 2.20 8.32
CA ALA A 38 -2.61 2.13 9.03
C ALA A 38 -2.88 3.44 9.79
N GLN A 39 -1.85 3.99 10.41
CA GLN A 39 -1.96 5.27 11.12
C GLN A 39 -2.15 6.44 10.15
N GLN A 40 -1.40 6.48 9.07
CA GLN A 40 -1.47 7.57 8.09
C GLN A 40 -2.84 7.65 7.41
N TYR A 41 -3.41 6.51 7.07
CA TYR A 41 -4.68 6.45 6.35
C TYR A 41 -5.87 6.18 7.26
N GLU A 42 -5.64 6.01 8.56
CA GLU A 42 -6.69 5.76 9.56
C GLU A 42 -7.54 4.54 9.21
N VAL A 43 -6.87 3.45 8.89
CA VAL A 43 -7.52 2.18 8.55
C VAL A 43 -6.92 1.06 9.38
N SER A 44 -7.57 -0.10 9.38
CA SER A 44 -7.07 -1.26 10.12
C SER A 44 -5.82 -1.85 9.49
N HIS A 45 -5.04 -2.57 10.29
CA HIS A 45 -3.88 -3.31 9.77
C HIS A 45 -4.28 -4.29 8.68
N ASN A 46 -5.44 -4.94 8.84
CA ASN A 46 -5.93 -5.89 7.86
C ASN A 46 -6.19 -5.21 6.51
N THR A 47 -6.75 -4.00 6.53
CA THR A 47 -6.98 -3.22 5.32
C THR A 47 -5.65 -2.94 4.60
N VAL A 48 -4.63 -2.53 5.35
CA VAL A 48 -3.31 -2.28 4.78
C VAL A 48 -2.71 -3.57 4.24
N ALA A 49 -2.79 -4.67 4.99
CA ALA A 49 -2.23 -5.94 4.55
C ALA A 49 -2.86 -6.41 3.23
N ARG A 50 -4.17 -6.22 3.08
CA ARG A 50 -4.86 -6.57 1.84
C ARG A 50 -4.39 -5.71 0.68
N ALA A 51 -4.22 -4.40 0.90
CA ALA A 51 -3.72 -3.50 -0.12
C ALA A 51 -2.30 -3.89 -0.55
N MET A 52 -1.44 -4.20 0.43
CA MET A 52 -0.07 -4.60 0.13
C MET A 52 -0.03 -5.92 -0.64
N ALA A 53 -0.89 -6.87 -0.28
CA ALA A 53 -0.98 -8.13 -1.01
C ALA A 53 -1.36 -7.92 -2.48
N ALA A 54 -2.28 -6.99 -2.74
CA ALA A 54 -2.68 -6.66 -4.11
C ALA A 54 -1.52 -6.08 -4.89
N LEU A 55 -0.79 -5.12 -4.30
CA LEU A 55 0.37 -4.50 -4.96
C LEU A 55 1.47 -5.52 -5.22
N LYS A 56 1.69 -6.43 -4.28
CA LYS A 56 2.68 -7.48 -4.44
C LYS A 56 2.30 -8.43 -5.57
N ALA A 57 1.03 -8.80 -5.66
CA ALA A 57 0.53 -9.64 -6.74
C ALA A 57 0.69 -8.99 -8.11
N GLU A 58 0.61 -7.65 -8.16
CA GLU A 58 0.83 -6.89 -9.39
C GLU A 58 2.30 -6.71 -9.74
N GLY A 59 3.21 -7.10 -8.86
CA GLY A 59 4.64 -6.95 -9.08
C GLY A 59 5.18 -5.55 -8.83
N LEU A 60 4.40 -4.70 -8.16
CA LEU A 60 4.82 -3.33 -7.88
C LEU A 60 5.69 -3.21 -6.65
N ILE A 61 5.53 -4.12 -5.70
CA ILE A 61 6.35 -4.17 -4.49
C ILE A 61 6.79 -5.60 -4.23
N GLN A 62 7.82 -5.73 -3.41
CA GLN A 62 8.29 -7.05 -2.98
C GLN A 62 8.61 -7.00 -1.50
N SER A 63 8.47 -8.13 -0.82
CA SER A 63 8.84 -8.20 0.58
C SER A 63 10.33 -8.49 0.67
N ALA A 64 10.99 -7.81 1.61
CA ALA A 64 12.38 -8.06 1.92
C ALA A 64 12.42 -8.71 3.30
N ARG A 65 13.15 -9.79 3.41
CA ARG A 65 13.19 -10.60 4.62
C ARG A 65 13.63 -9.76 5.81
N GLY A 66 12.75 -9.63 6.80
CA GLY A 66 13.03 -8.87 8.02
C GLY A 66 13.09 -7.36 7.86
N LYS A 67 12.78 -6.83 6.67
CA LYS A 67 12.89 -5.41 6.39
C LYS A 67 11.62 -4.77 5.82
N GLY A 68 10.54 -5.52 5.74
CA GLY A 68 9.27 -5.01 5.23
C GLY A 68 9.18 -5.05 3.72
N TYR A 69 8.56 -4.04 3.13
CA TYR A 69 8.30 -4.00 1.70
C TYR A 69 9.14 -2.94 1.00
N TYR A 70 9.46 -3.20 -0.25
CA TYR A 70 10.19 -2.27 -1.10
C TYR A 70 9.47 -2.14 -2.44
N VAL A 71 9.50 -0.93 -3.00
CA VAL A 71 9.01 -0.71 -4.36
C VAL A 71 9.97 -1.43 -5.30
N LYS A 72 9.39 -2.24 -6.17
CA LYS A 72 10.18 -3.04 -7.09
C LYS A 72 10.58 -2.18 -8.28
N ASP A 73 11.88 -2.13 -8.57
CA ASP A 73 12.36 -1.48 -9.78
C ASP A 73 12.05 -2.37 -10.97
N SER A 74 11.46 -1.77 -11.97
CA SER A 74 11.13 -2.46 -13.21
C SER A 74 12.35 -2.59 -14.12
#